data_71491f7716c3559b7b91f5b4b0afe92d
#
_entry.id   71491f7716c3559b7b91f5b4b0afe92d
#
_cell.length_a   1.000
_cell.length_b   1.000
_cell.length_c   1.000
_cell.angle_alpha   90.00
_cell.angle_beta   90.00
_cell.angle_gamma   90.00
#
_symmetry.space_group_name_H-M   'P 1'
#
loop_
_entity.id
_entity.type
_entity.pdbx_description
1 polymer ?
#
loop_
_entity_poly.entity_id
_entity_poly.type
_entity_poly.pdbx_seq_one_letter_code
_entity_poly.pdbx_strand_id
1 'polypeptide(L)'
;VSTSCPVTLSYNSDYGAEAVIASAVYAACPEISETEVLIQVTAELIYKDREGELRSCKLRGKAQYLPDDGRRPDKIHVAAVSVSASAKGDSLSADICVVISARYLNYDNINMITEVDETELEHERPSAALYMCRCTDGDLWTLAKKYGSDTELIKQINEIEEVPTDRLLLIPVV
;
A
#
# COMPACT_ATOMS: atom_id res chain seq x y z
N VAL A 1 -10.39 3.27 3.69
CA VAL A 1 -10.74 4.40 4.56
C VAL A 1 -11.85 5.19 3.88
N SER A 2 -12.85 5.61 4.65
CA SER A 2 -13.95 6.45 4.14
C SER A 2 -14.10 7.66 5.05
N THR A 3 -14.21 8.83 4.44
CA THR A 3 -14.38 10.10 5.18
C THR A 3 -15.41 10.98 4.49
N SER A 4 -16.00 11.89 5.25
CA SER A 4 -16.95 12.88 4.72
C SER A 4 -16.33 14.27 4.75
N CYS A 5 -16.46 14.99 3.65
CA CYS A 5 -16.01 16.37 3.51
C CYS A 5 -17.22 17.29 3.30
N PRO A 6 -17.56 18.15 4.25
CA PRO A 6 -18.57 19.17 4.06
C PRO A 6 -18.04 20.29 3.14
N VAL A 7 -18.87 20.75 2.23
CA VAL A 7 -18.55 21.86 1.31
C VAL A 7 -19.75 22.80 1.29
N THR A 8 -19.52 24.06 1.61
CA THR A 8 -20.54 25.11 1.50
C THR A 8 -20.22 25.96 0.28
N LEU A 9 -21.20 26.10 -0.62
CA LEU A 9 -21.13 26.94 -1.79
C LEU A 9 -22.14 28.06 -1.66
N SER A 10 -21.78 29.24 -2.11
CA SER A 10 -22.68 30.43 -2.11
C SER A 10 -22.67 31.14 -3.44
N TYR A 11 -23.81 31.79 -3.75
CA TYR A 11 -24.01 32.58 -4.94
C TYR A 11 -24.95 33.76 -4.62
N ASN A 12 -24.62 34.91 -5.10
CA ASN A 12 -25.48 36.08 -5.00
C ASN A 12 -26.22 36.30 -6.32
N SER A 13 -27.55 36.25 -6.23
CA SER A 13 -28.42 36.46 -7.39
C SER A 13 -28.75 37.96 -7.56
N ASP A 14 -28.58 38.47 -8.76
CA ASP A 14 -28.97 39.85 -9.10
C ASP A 14 -30.49 40.05 -9.07
N TYR A 15 -31.27 38.98 -9.11
CA TYR A 15 -32.74 39.01 -9.10
C TYR A 15 -33.32 38.72 -7.72
N GLY A 16 -32.47 38.53 -6.73
CA GLY A 16 -32.87 38.02 -5.42
C GLY A 16 -33.27 36.55 -5.47
N ALA A 17 -33.51 35.98 -4.30
CA ALA A 17 -33.92 34.58 -4.17
C ALA A 17 -34.93 34.48 -3.02
N GLU A 18 -36.11 33.99 -3.31
CA GLU A 18 -37.18 33.81 -2.31
C GLU A 18 -37.11 32.39 -1.72
N ALA A 19 -36.98 31.39 -2.59
CA ALA A 19 -36.95 29.97 -2.19
C ALA A 19 -36.21 29.10 -3.19
N VAL A 20 -35.51 28.07 -2.70
CA VAL A 20 -34.98 27.02 -3.54
C VAL A 20 -36.07 25.96 -3.74
N ILE A 21 -36.33 25.64 -4.99
CA ILE A 21 -37.39 24.69 -5.40
C ILE A 21 -36.79 23.28 -5.60
N ALA A 22 -35.59 23.19 -6.22
CA ALA A 22 -34.92 21.93 -6.47
C ALA A 22 -33.40 22.13 -6.42
N SER A 23 -32.71 21.09 -6.06
CA SER A 23 -31.24 21.07 -6.07
C SER A 23 -30.76 19.70 -6.54
N ALA A 24 -29.66 19.72 -7.28
CA ALA A 24 -28.91 18.53 -7.67
C ALA A 24 -27.42 18.78 -7.41
N VAL A 25 -26.71 17.75 -7.02
CA VAL A 25 -25.28 17.85 -6.78
C VAL A 25 -24.54 16.71 -7.45
N TYR A 26 -23.36 16.98 -7.95
CA TYR A 26 -22.45 16.00 -8.49
C TYR A 26 -20.99 16.37 -8.18
N ALA A 27 -20.18 15.35 -8.00
CA ALA A 27 -18.76 15.47 -7.80
C ALA A 27 -18.03 14.90 -9.02
N ALA A 28 -17.04 15.61 -9.52
CA ALA A 28 -16.21 15.14 -10.62
C ALA A 28 -15.11 14.21 -10.12
N CYS A 29 -14.48 13.48 -11.05
CA CYS A 29 -13.32 12.68 -10.77
C CYS A 29 -12.24 13.50 -10.04
N PRO A 30 -11.63 12.94 -8.99
CA PRO A 30 -10.64 13.66 -8.21
C PRO A 30 -9.34 13.85 -8.99
N GLU A 31 -8.72 14.99 -8.79
CA GLU A 31 -7.34 15.24 -9.16
C GLU A 31 -6.45 14.80 -7.99
N ILE A 32 -5.63 13.78 -8.19
CA ILE A 32 -4.78 13.19 -7.16
C ILE A 32 -3.37 13.74 -7.33
N SER A 33 -2.91 14.53 -6.37
CA SER A 33 -1.51 14.92 -6.24
C SER A 33 -0.78 14.03 -5.23
N GLU A 34 0.51 14.28 -4.98
CA GLU A 34 1.28 13.52 -4.01
C GLU A 34 0.79 13.72 -2.57
N THR A 35 0.26 14.88 -2.25
CA THR A 35 -0.08 15.29 -0.88
C THR A 35 -1.56 15.50 -0.66
N GLU A 36 -2.35 15.67 -1.71
CA GLU A 36 -3.76 16.01 -1.59
C GLU A 36 -4.62 15.45 -2.73
N VAL A 37 -5.89 15.36 -2.46
CA VAL A 37 -6.91 14.99 -3.44
C VAL A 37 -7.90 16.14 -3.55
N LEU A 38 -8.00 16.75 -4.73
CA LEU A 38 -8.93 17.82 -5.04
C LEU A 38 -10.12 17.27 -5.82
N ILE A 39 -11.32 17.56 -5.33
CA ILE A 39 -12.57 17.08 -5.91
C ILE A 39 -13.38 18.30 -6.32
N GLN A 40 -13.73 18.41 -7.59
CA GLN A 40 -14.62 19.44 -8.06
C GLN A 40 -16.06 19.08 -7.73
N VAL A 41 -16.75 19.96 -7.03
CA VAL A 41 -18.14 19.80 -6.63
C VAL A 41 -18.98 20.84 -7.33
N THR A 42 -20.08 20.41 -7.90
CA THR A 42 -21.03 21.31 -8.56
C THR A 42 -22.43 21.09 -8.00
N ALA A 43 -23.09 22.17 -7.62
CA ALA A 43 -24.51 22.18 -7.28
C ALA A 43 -25.28 22.94 -8.33
N GLU A 44 -26.35 22.37 -8.80
CA GLU A 44 -27.35 23.06 -9.66
C GLU A 44 -28.59 23.32 -8.85
N LEU A 45 -29.00 24.57 -8.78
CA LEU A 45 -30.17 25.00 -8.02
C LEU A 45 -31.19 25.57 -8.96
N ILE A 46 -32.46 25.22 -8.73
CA ILE A 46 -33.62 25.90 -9.30
C ILE A 46 -34.28 26.67 -8.16
N TYR A 47 -34.43 27.94 -8.33
CA TYR A 47 -34.98 28.82 -7.32
C TYR A 47 -36.02 29.78 -7.90
N LYS A 48 -36.87 30.29 -7.03
CA LYS A 48 -37.86 31.32 -7.33
C LYS A 48 -37.25 32.67 -6.94
N ASP A 49 -37.24 33.61 -7.87
CA ASP A 49 -36.79 34.96 -7.62
C ASP A 49 -37.88 35.81 -6.93
N ARG A 50 -37.59 37.11 -6.65
CA ARG A 50 -38.52 38.00 -6.01
C ARG A 50 -39.74 38.35 -6.87
N GLU A 51 -39.68 38.19 -8.19
CA GLU A 51 -40.75 38.41 -9.13
C GLU A 51 -41.65 37.17 -9.30
N GLY A 52 -41.23 36.07 -8.67
CA GLY A 52 -41.96 34.81 -8.74
C GLY A 52 -41.55 33.92 -9.91
N GLU A 53 -40.54 34.31 -10.68
CA GLU A 53 -40.03 33.57 -11.83
C GLU A 53 -39.04 32.47 -11.40
N LEU A 54 -39.07 31.38 -12.15
CA LEU A 54 -38.13 30.27 -11.92
C LEU A 54 -36.82 30.51 -12.65
N ARG A 55 -35.73 30.47 -11.89
CA ARG A 55 -34.39 30.65 -12.39
C ARG A 55 -33.50 29.46 -11.98
N SER A 56 -32.42 29.29 -12.68
CA SER A 56 -31.40 28.29 -12.33
C SER A 56 -30.04 28.94 -12.19
N CYS A 57 -29.27 28.39 -11.27
CA CYS A 57 -27.85 28.73 -11.14
C CYS A 57 -27.01 27.51 -10.90
N LYS A 58 -25.70 27.64 -11.18
CA LYS A 58 -24.72 26.57 -11.05
C LYS A 58 -23.59 27.06 -10.15
N LEU A 59 -23.46 26.45 -8.98
CA LEU A 59 -22.42 26.73 -8.01
C LEU A 59 -21.29 25.72 -8.20
N ARG A 60 -20.06 26.20 -8.16
CA ARG A 60 -18.87 25.34 -8.27
C ARG A 60 -17.93 25.60 -7.12
N GLY A 61 -17.36 24.53 -6.60
CA GLY A 61 -16.35 24.58 -5.55
C GLY A 61 -15.46 23.37 -5.55
N LYS A 62 -14.59 23.30 -4.56
CA LYS A 62 -13.65 22.21 -4.41
C LYS A 62 -13.76 21.63 -3.00
N ALA A 63 -13.77 20.32 -2.89
CA ALA A 63 -13.50 19.60 -1.66
C ALA A 63 -12.04 19.15 -1.67
N GLN A 64 -11.38 19.23 -0.52
CA GLN A 64 -10.00 18.82 -0.35
C GLN A 64 -9.97 17.67 0.64
N TYR A 65 -9.25 16.61 0.28
CA TYR A 65 -8.96 15.48 1.15
C TYR A 65 -7.45 15.33 1.28
N LEU A 66 -6.99 15.32 2.52
CA LEU A 66 -5.59 15.07 2.88
C LEU A 66 -5.49 13.64 3.41
N PRO A 67 -4.73 12.75 2.77
CA PRO A 67 -4.48 11.43 3.29
C PRO A 67 -3.76 11.48 4.63
N ASP A 68 -4.24 10.75 5.63
CA ASP A 68 -3.75 10.81 7.00
C ASP A 68 -2.25 10.49 7.17
N ASP A 69 -1.70 9.63 6.31
CA ASP A 69 -0.31 9.18 6.40
C ASP A 69 0.60 9.76 5.30
N GLY A 70 0.12 10.74 4.54
CA GLY A 70 0.84 11.27 3.38
C GLY A 70 1.05 10.23 2.26
N ARG A 71 0.40 9.07 2.34
CA ARG A 71 0.47 8.02 1.32
C ARG A 71 -0.51 8.30 0.20
N ARG A 72 -0.04 8.17 -1.03
CA ARG A 72 -0.92 8.27 -2.20
C ARG A 72 -1.90 7.09 -2.25
N PRO A 73 -3.22 7.34 -2.32
CA PRO A 73 -4.19 6.27 -2.50
C PRO A 73 -4.08 5.62 -3.89
N ASP A 74 -4.29 4.31 -3.94
CA ASP A 74 -4.34 3.53 -5.19
C ASP A 74 -5.63 3.82 -5.98
N LYS A 75 -6.75 3.86 -5.27
CA LYS A 75 -8.05 4.17 -5.84
C LYS A 75 -8.82 5.11 -4.94
N ILE A 76 -9.51 6.05 -5.56
CA ILE A 76 -10.43 6.96 -4.90
C ILE A 76 -11.79 6.83 -5.56
N HIS A 77 -12.80 6.67 -4.74
CA HIS A 77 -14.19 6.77 -5.13
C HIS A 77 -14.82 7.97 -4.42
N VAL A 78 -15.51 8.80 -5.17
CA VAL A 78 -16.15 10.01 -4.67
C VAL A 78 -17.62 9.96 -4.96
N ALA A 79 -18.45 10.25 -3.96
CA ALA A 79 -19.88 10.39 -4.11
C ALA A 79 -20.35 11.65 -3.40
N ALA A 80 -21.19 12.43 -4.05
CA ALA A 80 -21.95 13.47 -3.39
C ALA A 80 -23.20 12.83 -2.80
N VAL A 81 -23.31 12.84 -1.47
CA VAL A 81 -24.33 12.06 -0.76
C VAL A 81 -25.57 12.88 -0.49
N SER A 82 -25.40 14.16 -0.17
CA SER A 82 -26.53 15.03 0.15
C SER A 82 -26.23 16.48 -0.22
N VAL A 83 -27.28 17.20 -0.52
CA VAL A 83 -27.27 18.66 -0.68
C VAL A 83 -28.44 19.25 0.09
N SER A 84 -28.16 20.29 0.87
CA SER A 84 -29.18 21.13 1.48
C SER A 84 -28.97 22.53 0.94
N ALA A 85 -29.97 23.04 0.27
CA ALA A 85 -29.89 24.36 -0.34
C ALA A 85 -30.93 25.34 0.28
N SER A 86 -30.52 26.57 0.46
CA SER A 86 -31.36 27.61 1.03
C SER A 86 -31.20 28.94 0.29
N ALA A 87 -32.24 29.76 0.36
CA ALA A 87 -32.27 31.12 -0.15
C ALA A 87 -32.45 32.09 1.02
N LYS A 88 -31.66 33.16 1.06
CA LYS A 88 -31.80 34.22 2.05
C LYS A 88 -31.49 35.59 1.42
N GLY A 89 -32.54 36.37 1.16
CA GLY A 89 -32.39 37.66 0.49
C GLY A 89 -31.91 37.48 -0.94
N ASP A 90 -30.71 37.96 -1.24
CA ASP A 90 -30.08 37.82 -2.55
C ASP A 90 -29.13 36.65 -2.64
N SER A 91 -28.92 35.96 -1.52
CA SER A 91 -27.93 34.87 -1.43
C SER A 91 -28.59 33.50 -1.49
N LEU A 92 -28.04 32.68 -2.33
CA LEU A 92 -28.27 31.21 -2.39
C LEU A 92 -27.10 30.51 -1.78
N SER A 93 -27.35 29.49 -0.95
CA SER A 93 -26.30 28.64 -0.41
C SER A 93 -26.65 27.18 -0.62
N ALA A 94 -25.62 26.35 -0.80
CA ALA A 94 -25.73 24.92 -0.88
C ALA A 94 -24.69 24.28 0.05
N ASP A 95 -25.16 23.57 1.05
CA ASP A 95 -24.35 22.75 1.93
C ASP A 95 -24.34 21.31 1.40
N ILE A 96 -23.17 20.84 1.02
CA ILE A 96 -22.98 19.57 0.33
C ILE A 96 -22.13 18.67 1.19
N CYS A 97 -22.55 17.43 1.33
CA CYS A 97 -21.73 16.38 1.94
C CYS A 97 -21.15 15.50 0.84
N VAL A 98 -19.83 15.47 0.74
CA VAL A 98 -19.09 14.62 -0.19
C VAL A 98 -18.46 13.48 0.61
N VAL A 99 -18.72 12.23 0.23
CA VAL A 99 -18.07 11.05 0.80
C VAL A 99 -16.95 10.61 -0.13
N ILE A 100 -15.78 10.46 0.45
CA ILE A 100 -14.56 10.02 -0.21
C ILE A 100 -14.17 8.68 0.35
N SER A 101 -14.08 7.67 -0.49
CA SER A 101 -13.58 6.34 -0.14
C SER A 101 -12.25 6.12 -0.82
N ALA A 102 -11.18 6.03 -0.02
CA ALA A 102 -9.82 5.83 -0.49
C ALA A 102 -9.35 4.40 -0.17
N ARG A 103 -8.72 3.74 -1.14
CA ARG A 103 -8.06 2.46 -0.98
C ARG A 103 -6.56 2.65 -1.07
N TYR A 104 -5.84 2.09 -0.13
CA TYR A 104 -4.39 2.07 -0.07
C TYR A 104 -3.89 0.65 -0.29
N LEU A 105 -2.80 0.50 -1.03
CA LEU A 105 -2.08 -0.76 -1.14
C LEU A 105 -0.89 -0.73 -0.18
N ASN A 106 -0.77 -1.78 0.61
CA ASN A 106 0.43 -2.04 1.37
C ASN A 106 1.32 -2.96 0.52
N TYR A 107 2.54 -2.53 0.29
CA TYR A 107 3.55 -3.34 -0.39
C TYR A 107 4.49 -3.90 0.66
N ASP A 108 4.53 -5.22 0.78
CA ASP A 108 5.56 -5.89 1.54
C ASP A 108 6.70 -6.25 0.57
N ASN A 109 7.90 -5.82 0.89
CA ASN A 109 9.08 -6.21 0.14
C ASN A 109 9.45 -7.64 0.56
N ILE A 110 9.26 -8.59 -0.34
CA ILE A 110 9.67 -9.96 -0.16
C ILE A 110 10.99 -10.14 -0.92
N ASN A 111 12.06 -10.47 -0.20
CA ASN A 111 13.31 -10.85 -0.83
C ASN A 111 13.12 -12.26 -1.41
N MET A 112 13.12 -12.35 -2.73
CA MET A 112 13.09 -13.61 -3.44
C MET A 112 14.47 -13.87 -4.05
N ILE A 113 14.92 -15.14 -3.98
CA ILE A 113 16.05 -15.59 -4.78
C ILE A 113 15.54 -15.71 -6.22
N THR A 114 16.00 -14.80 -7.09
CA THR A 114 15.60 -14.79 -8.50
C THR A 114 16.55 -15.56 -9.40
N GLU A 115 17.79 -15.78 -8.94
CA GLU A 115 18.82 -16.48 -9.68
C GLU A 115 19.77 -17.16 -8.69
N VAL A 116 20.14 -18.40 -9.00
CA VAL A 116 21.17 -19.14 -8.29
C VAL A 116 22.31 -19.36 -9.29
N ASP A 117 23.46 -18.78 -8.99
CA ASP A 117 24.65 -18.98 -9.81
C ASP A 117 25.29 -20.30 -9.38
N GLU A 118 25.17 -21.31 -10.21
CA GLU A 118 25.82 -22.60 -10.02
C GLU A 118 27.25 -22.51 -10.53
N THR A 119 28.14 -21.90 -9.77
CA THR A 119 29.57 -22.03 -10.03
C THR A 119 30.06 -23.34 -9.41
N GLU A 120 30.63 -24.19 -10.24
CA GLU A 120 31.41 -25.34 -9.71
C GLU A 120 32.48 -24.80 -8.76
N LEU A 121 32.37 -25.14 -7.48
CA LEU A 121 33.46 -24.92 -6.54
C LEU A 121 34.62 -25.79 -6.98
N GLU A 122 35.65 -25.19 -7.59
CA GLU A 122 36.91 -25.87 -7.80
C GLU A 122 37.48 -26.26 -6.43
N HIS A 123 37.21 -27.48 -6.02
CA HIS A 123 37.90 -28.04 -4.88
C HIS A 123 39.30 -28.37 -5.32
N GLU A 124 40.29 -27.62 -4.82
CA GLU A 124 41.67 -28.08 -4.88
C GLU A 124 41.72 -29.51 -4.33
N ARG A 125 42.16 -30.45 -5.18
CA ARG A 125 42.26 -31.86 -4.77
C ARG A 125 43.22 -31.90 -3.57
N PRO A 126 42.77 -32.36 -2.41
CA PRO A 126 43.59 -32.36 -1.23
C PRO A 126 44.82 -33.28 -1.44
N SER A 127 45.92 -32.86 -0.91
CA SER A 127 47.21 -33.58 -1.05
C SER A 127 47.29 -34.89 -0.23
N ALA A 128 46.28 -35.18 0.56
CA ALA A 128 46.23 -36.38 1.42
C ALA A 128 44.90 -37.12 1.22
N ALA A 129 44.96 -38.45 1.21
CA ALA A 129 43.81 -39.33 1.13
C ALA A 129 43.02 -39.49 2.46
N LEU A 130 43.63 -39.05 3.57
CA LEU A 130 43.09 -39.18 4.91
C LEU A 130 43.54 -38.04 5.79
N TYR A 131 42.58 -37.34 6.42
CA TYR A 131 42.86 -36.34 7.43
C TYR A 131 42.51 -36.84 8.83
N MET A 132 43.19 -36.30 9.84
CA MET A 132 42.83 -36.51 11.23
C MET A 132 42.37 -35.15 11.79
N CYS A 133 41.11 -35.05 12.21
CA CYS A 133 40.53 -33.81 12.70
C CYS A 133 39.77 -34.03 14.01
N ARG A 134 39.80 -33.06 14.90
CA ARG A 134 39.00 -33.07 16.13
C ARG A 134 37.59 -32.54 15.84
N CYS A 135 36.59 -33.35 16.11
CA CYS A 135 35.19 -32.93 16.04
C CYS A 135 34.83 -32.24 17.36
N THR A 136 34.70 -30.92 17.34
CA THR A 136 34.38 -30.13 18.54
C THR A 136 32.88 -29.96 18.74
N ASP A 137 32.15 -29.84 17.65
CA ASP A 137 30.75 -29.40 17.68
C ASP A 137 29.72 -30.48 17.37
N GLY A 138 30.20 -31.73 17.18
CA GLY A 138 29.33 -32.85 16.82
C GLY A 138 28.74 -32.74 15.39
N ASP A 139 29.25 -31.85 14.54
CA ASP A 139 28.76 -31.64 13.17
C ASP A 139 29.69 -32.31 12.13
N LEU A 140 29.33 -33.55 11.77
CA LEU A 140 30.04 -34.27 10.71
C LEU A 140 29.82 -33.69 9.33
N TRP A 141 28.69 -33.03 9.10
CA TRP A 141 28.38 -32.47 7.78
C TRP A 141 29.33 -31.32 7.42
N THR A 142 29.59 -30.44 8.39
CA THR A 142 30.57 -29.35 8.21
C THR A 142 31.97 -29.89 7.96
N LEU A 143 32.37 -30.98 8.67
CA LEU A 143 33.66 -31.62 8.44
C LEU A 143 33.73 -32.30 7.06
N ALA A 144 32.69 -33.02 6.66
CA ALA A 144 32.60 -33.66 5.35
C ALA A 144 32.72 -32.61 4.23
N LYS A 145 31.98 -31.53 4.33
CA LYS A 145 32.04 -30.42 3.35
C LYS A 145 33.43 -29.78 3.29
N LYS A 146 34.06 -29.54 4.44
CA LYS A 146 35.38 -28.90 4.51
C LYS A 146 36.49 -29.74 3.87
N TYR A 147 36.44 -31.05 3.99
CA TYR A 147 37.49 -31.94 3.53
C TYR A 147 37.11 -32.70 2.25
N GLY A 148 35.96 -32.41 1.63
CA GLY A 148 35.50 -33.12 0.42
C GLY A 148 35.25 -34.61 0.70
N SER A 149 34.56 -34.93 1.81
CA SER A 149 34.25 -36.26 2.26
C SER A 149 32.74 -36.49 2.33
N ASP A 150 32.35 -37.72 2.67
CA ASP A 150 30.97 -38.10 2.92
C ASP A 150 30.75 -38.45 4.40
N THR A 151 29.61 -38.05 4.97
CA THR A 151 29.31 -38.25 6.40
C THR A 151 29.20 -39.72 6.78
N GLU A 152 28.62 -40.55 5.93
CA GLU A 152 28.46 -42.00 6.17
C GLU A 152 29.82 -42.70 6.09
N LEU A 153 30.67 -42.26 5.16
CA LEU A 153 32.03 -42.82 5.05
C LEU A 153 32.89 -42.43 6.25
N ILE A 154 32.73 -41.20 6.78
CA ILE A 154 33.40 -40.80 8.04
C ILE A 154 32.95 -41.70 9.21
N LYS A 155 31.64 -41.95 9.34
CA LYS A 155 31.10 -42.82 10.38
C LYS A 155 31.63 -44.25 10.26
N GLN A 156 31.65 -44.81 9.05
CA GLN A 156 32.10 -46.16 8.78
C GLN A 156 33.57 -46.35 9.13
N ILE A 157 34.47 -45.42 8.71
CA ILE A 157 35.90 -45.54 8.99
C ILE A 157 36.25 -45.41 10.48
N ASN A 158 35.45 -44.60 11.19
CA ASN A 158 35.64 -44.34 12.62
C ASN A 158 34.85 -45.31 13.52
N GLU A 159 34.10 -46.24 12.93
CA GLU A 159 33.23 -47.21 13.64
C GLU A 159 32.31 -46.50 14.67
N ILE A 160 31.63 -45.44 14.24
CA ILE A 160 30.74 -44.66 15.09
C ILE A 160 29.31 -44.60 14.52
N GLU A 161 28.32 -44.79 15.37
CA GLU A 161 26.91 -44.63 15.03
C GLU A 161 26.43 -43.21 15.33
N GLU A 162 26.85 -42.67 16.48
CA GLU A 162 26.57 -41.32 16.91
C GLU A 162 27.82 -40.43 16.82
N VAL A 163 27.61 -39.15 16.58
CA VAL A 163 28.72 -38.20 16.43
C VAL A 163 29.30 -37.86 17.80
N PRO A 164 30.54 -38.23 18.09
CA PRO A 164 31.15 -37.89 19.36
C PRO A 164 31.59 -36.43 19.40
N THR A 165 31.37 -35.78 20.52
CA THR A 165 31.96 -34.47 20.80
C THR A 165 33.37 -34.61 21.35
N ASP A 166 34.27 -33.75 20.89
CA ASP A 166 35.67 -33.64 21.31
C ASP A 166 36.53 -34.91 21.08
N ARG A 167 36.23 -35.65 20.01
CA ARG A 167 37.00 -36.83 19.59
C ARG A 167 37.76 -36.56 18.29
N LEU A 168 38.93 -37.19 18.17
CA LEU A 168 39.67 -37.23 16.90
C LEU A 168 39.02 -38.23 15.95
N LEU A 169 38.72 -37.76 14.75
CA LEU A 169 38.13 -38.54 13.68
C LEU A 169 39.07 -38.64 12.48
N LEU A 170 39.07 -39.79 11.83
CA LEU A 170 39.67 -39.99 10.52
C LEU A 170 38.67 -39.56 9.45
N ILE A 171 39.08 -38.65 8.57
CA ILE A 171 38.24 -38.12 7.51
C ILE A 171 38.85 -38.52 6.17
N PRO A 172 38.25 -39.52 5.49
CA PRO A 172 38.68 -39.92 4.16
C PRO A 172 38.31 -38.80 3.14
N VAL A 173 39.14 -38.64 2.14
CA VAL A 173 38.89 -37.76 1.01
C VAL A 173 38.43 -38.61 -0.16
N VAL A 174 37.33 -38.18 -0.80
CA VAL A 174 36.68 -38.90 -1.91
C VAL A 174 36.93 -38.22 -3.24
#